data_7b80964296cde9e573037ab6463112c2
#
_entry.id   7b80964296cde9e573037ab6463112c2
#
_cell.length_a   1.000
_cell.length_b   1.000
_cell.length_c   1.000
_cell.angle_alpha   90.00
_cell.angle_beta   90.00
_cell.angle_gamma   90.00
#
_symmetry.space_group_name_H-M   'P 1'
#
loop_
_entity.id
_entity.type
_entity.pdbx_description
1 polymer ?
#
loop_
_entity_poly.entity_id
_entity_poly.type
_entity_poly.pdbx_seq_one_letter_code
_entity_poly.pdbx_strand_id
1 'polypeptide(L)'
;MKVEMEKKTMKKILFPLLLTPLAFGAIACKKNEQKKEEQKEVILADYSIHRDDEFGGAFIDISIADFNNIGFKFGDSLKLSFSNGVNYEDIGYYSGYYVPAGKELVVGYPGYDYIKFCINYGADVYTENNFNSDTKVTITVNEEQKYKDVEETLNITYSDKRSDYATNEEFANFRDVQVGNIKPGRLYRGASPIDNRRNRAVIVDSLLEANHIAYDIDLADKRETVDDFYKKATPSPYFKELDKNDQLVLLGMGAAYTSAEFSQKMKTMFDAIIAHDGPFYVHCLEGKDRTGYVCMVLEAMCGATYEELVDDYFVTYMNYYKIEKGTTKYNVIKEMHIDEMIRYVFDFPAQQNLLLANYSNAAYNYLRALGLTNEDMGVIINKLTA
;
A
#
# COMPACT_ATOMS: atom_id res chain seq x y z
N MET A 1 -25.37 32.53 44.80
CA MET A 1 -26.05 33.38 43.80
C MET A 1 -26.61 32.42 42.75
N LYS A 2 -27.91 32.12 42.85
CA LYS A 2 -28.63 31.22 41.92
C LYS A 2 -29.01 32.00 40.69
N VAL A 3 -28.77 31.44 39.51
CA VAL A 3 -29.29 31.99 38.23
C VAL A 3 -30.29 30.96 37.73
N GLU A 4 -31.55 31.42 37.64
CA GLU A 4 -32.70 30.68 37.14
C GLU A 4 -32.63 30.48 35.64
N MET A 5 -33.00 29.27 35.18
CA MET A 5 -33.23 28.98 33.77
C MET A 5 -34.69 29.25 33.42
N GLU A 6 -34.95 30.20 32.53
CA GLU A 6 -36.26 30.44 31.92
C GLU A 6 -36.59 29.41 30.85
N LYS A 7 -37.76 28.72 31.04
CA LYS A 7 -38.39 27.85 30.06
C LYS A 7 -39.21 28.70 29.09
N LYS A 8 -38.83 28.76 27.81
CA LYS A 8 -39.70 29.29 26.73
C LYS A 8 -40.64 28.21 26.21
N THR A 9 -41.93 28.44 26.43
CA THR A 9 -43.05 27.65 25.96
C THR A 9 -43.36 27.95 24.47
N MET A 10 -43.35 26.93 23.60
CA MET A 10 -43.76 27.06 22.23
C MET A 10 -45.31 26.90 22.12
N LYS A 11 -45.96 27.93 21.60
CA LYS A 11 -47.39 27.95 21.31
C LYS A 11 -47.68 27.10 20.06
N LYS A 12 -48.63 26.14 20.19
CA LYS A 12 -49.22 25.42 19.08
C LYS A 12 -50.23 26.35 18.37
N ILE A 13 -50.04 26.53 17.05
CA ILE A 13 -51.02 27.19 16.18
C ILE A 13 -51.88 26.08 15.53
N LEU A 14 -53.17 26.06 15.88
CA LEU A 14 -54.19 25.25 15.23
C LEU A 14 -54.73 25.98 14.00
N PHE A 15 -54.73 25.34 12.83
CA PHE A 15 -55.47 25.75 11.66
C PHE A 15 -56.70 24.88 11.49
N PRO A 16 -57.89 25.43 11.17
CA PRO A 16 -59.11 24.66 11.03
C PRO A 16 -59.22 23.97 9.67
N LEU A 17 -59.71 22.74 9.71
CA LEU A 17 -60.03 21.90 8.56
C LEU A 17 -61.33 22.38 7.90
N LEU A 18 -61.29 22.79 6.62
CA LEU A 18 -62.49 22.97 5.80
C LEU A 18 -62.74 21.67 5.02
N LEU A 19 -63.85 21.01 5.33
CA LEU A 19 -64.34 19.86 4.59
C LEU A 19 -65.21 20.37 3.41
N THR A 20 -64.89 19.98 2.17
CA THR A 20 -65.81 19.96 1.03
C THR A 20 -65.89 18.55 0.48
N PRO A 21 -67.04 18.01 0.22
CA PRO A 21 -67.24 16.68 -0.37
C PRO A 21 -67.18 16.76 -1.89
N LEU A 22 -66.25 15.95 -2.49
CA LEU A 22 -66.29 15.73 -3.95
C LEU A 22 -66.39 14.25 -4.28
N ALA A 23 -67.21 14.00 -5.25
CA ALA A 23 -67.84 12.78 -5.71
C ALA A 23 -66.85 11.63 -6.04
N PHE A 24 -67.35 10.40 -5.82
CA PHE A 24 -66.79 9.13 -6.25
C PHE A 24 -66.62 9.07 -7.77
N GLY A 25 -65.40 8.93 -8.22
CA GLY A 25 -65.03 8.38 -9.52
C GLY A 25 -64.15 7.15 -9.29
N ALA A 26 -64.74 5.96 -9.51
CA ALA A 26 -63.97 4.71 -9.43
C ALA A 26 -62.97 4.62 -10.59
N ILE A 27 -61.71 4.92 -10.33
CA ILE A 27 -60.60 4.58 -11.22
C ILE A 27 -60.03 3.25 -10.74
N ALA A 28 -60.21 2.21 -11.55
CA ALA A 28 -59.58 0.92 -11.35
C ALA A 28 -58.05 1.07 -11.39
N CYS A 29 -57.42 1.04 -10.24
CA CYS A 29 -55.97 0.85 -10.16
C CYS A 29 -55.61 -0.55 -10.69
N LYS A 30 -55.10 -0.62 -11.91
CA LYS A 30 -54.32 -1.77 -12.33
C LYS A 30 -53.08 -1.84 -11.40
N LYS A 31 -53.04 -2.83 -10.52
CA LYS A 31 -51.84 -3.24 -9.85
C LYS A 31 -50.81 -3.60 -10.94
N ASN A 32 -49.83 -2.74 -11.17
CA ASN A 32 -48.59 -3.15 -11.79
C ASN A 32 -47.90 -4.06 -10.77
N GLU A 33 -48.06 -5.34 -10.92
CA GLU A 33 -47.15 -6.32 -10.38
C GLU A 33 -45.82 -6.12 -11.14
N GLN A 34 -44.92 -5.31 -10.59
CA GLN A 34 -43.53 -5.37 -10.95
C GLN A 34 -43.12 -6.80 -10.60
N LYS A 35 -42.92 -7.64 -11.61
CA LYS A 35 -42.13 -8.87 -11.49
C LYS A 35 -40.78 -8.44 -10.88
N LYS A 36 -40.56 -8.76 -9.61
CA LYS A 36 -39.22 -8.84 -9.05
C LYS A 36 -38.53 -9.87 -9.93
N GLU A 37 -37.63 -9.44 -10.81
CA GLU A 37 -36.69 -10.36 -11.42
C GLU A 37 -35.99 -11.04 -10.25
N GLU A 38 -36.11 -12.37 -10.16
CA GLU A 38 -35.31 -13.17 -9.25
C GLU A 38 -33.86 -12.90 -9.66
N GLN A 39 -33.13 -12.12 -8.88
CA GLN A 39 -31.70 -11.96 -9.03
C GLN A 39 -31.12 -13.35 -8.85
N LYS A 40 -30.53 -13.88 -9.92
CA LYS A 40 -29.85 -15.17 -9.90
C LYS A 40 -28.69 -15.04 -8.91
N GLU A 41 -28.72 -15.84 -7.85
CA GLU A 41 -27.65 -15.86 -6.86
C GLU A 41 -26.31 -16.20 -7.58
N VAL A 42 -25.30 -15.35 -7.40
CA VAL A 42 -23.96 -15.58 -7.93
C VAL A 42 -23.22 -16.46 -6.94
N ILE A 43 -22.96 -17.71 -7.37
CA ILE A 43 -22.33 -18.74 -6.53
C ILE A 43 -21.25 -19.51 -7.29
N LEU A 44 -20.14 -19.74 -6.61
CA LEU A 44 -19.09 -20.72 -6.95
C LEU A 44 -19.09 -21.79 -5.88
N ALA A 45 -19.42 -23.04 -6.20
CA ALA A 45 -19.59 -24.10 -5.22
C ALA A 45 -18.51 -25.19 -5.35
N ASP A 46 -17.96 -25.63 -4.21
CA ASP A 46 -17.09 -26.79 -4.06
C ASP A 46 -15.80 -26.78 -4.92
N TYR A 47 -15.21 -25.61 -5.11
CA TYR A 47 -13.94 -25.49 -5.83
C TYR A 47 -12.74 -25.91 -4.99
N SER A 48 -11.77 -26.55 -5.64
CA SER A 48 -10.50 -26.92 -5.03
C SER A 48 -9.68 -25.70 -4.72
N ILE A 49 -8.80 -25.84 -3.72
CA ILE A 49 -7.80 -24.84 -3.39
C ILE A 49 -6.41 -25.48 -3.32
N HIS A 50 -5.38 -24.68 -3.60
CA HIS A 50 -3.99 -25.05 -3.36
C HIS A 50 -3.21 -23.88 -2.76
N ARG A 51 -2.10 -24.19 -2.10
CA ARG A 51 -1.26 -23.16 -1.48
C ARG A 51 -0.47 -22.38 -2.54
N ASP A 52 -0.31 -21.09 -2.35
CA ASP A 52 0.73 -20.32 -3.00
C ASP A 52 2.06 -20.53 -2.24
N ASP A 53 2.99 -21.28 -2.85
CA ASP A 53 4.25 -21.66 -2.22
C ASP A 53 5.26 -20.50 -2.14
N GLU A 54 5.07 -19.43 -2.91
CA GLU A 54 5.96 -18.27 -2.92
C GLU A 54 5.57 -17.21 -1.89
N PHE A 55 4.27 -16.88 -1.80
CA PHE A 55 3.79 -15.76 -0.98
C PHE A 55 2.79 -16.18 0.10
N GLY A 56 2.45 -17.46 0.19
CA GLY A 56 1.39 -17.93 1.08
C GLY A 56 -0.03 -17.58 0.58
N GLY A 57 -1.06 -18.09 1.27
CA GLY A 57 -2.44 -17.93 0.85
C GLY A 57 -2.98 -19.12 0.07
N ALA A 58 -4.24 -19.07 -0.31
CA ALA A 58 -4.96 -20.11 -1.02
C ALA A 58 -5.37 -19.64 -2.42
N PHE A 59 -4.78 -20.19 -3.47
CA PHE A 59 -5.34 -20.10 -4.80
C PHE A 59 -6.60 -20.98 -4.88
N ILE A 60 -7.60 -20.50 -5.56
CA ILE A 60 -8.86 -21.21 -5.84
C ILE A 60 -8.82 -21.59 -7.31
N ASP A 61 -9.02 -22.88 -7.61
CA ASP A 61 -8.77 -23.49 -8.94
C ASP A 61 -9.76 -23.01 -10.02
N ILE A 62 -9.88 -21.71 -10.17
CA ILE A 62 -10.66 -21.04 -11.20
C ILE A 62 -9.90 -19.82 -11.71
N SER A 63 -9.90 -19.63 -13.03
CA SER A 63 -9.29 -18.45 -13.62
C SER A 63 -10.02 -17.16 -13.23
N ILE A 64 -9.30 -16.04 -13.18
CA ILE A 64 -9.89 -14.72 -12.92
C ILE A 64 -11.02 -14.41 -13.92
N ALA A 65 -10.81 -14.76 -15.19
CA ALA A 65 -11.80 -14.53 -16.24
C ALA A 65 -13.07 -15.36 -16.03
N ASP A 66 -12.95 -16.65 -15.70
CA ASP A 66 -14.10 -17.52 -15.47
C ASP A 66 -14.86 -17.14 -14.20
N PHE A 67 -14.15 -16.74 -13.13
CA PHE A 67 -14.77 -16.23 -11.92
C PHE A 67 -15.62 -14.98 -12.20
N ASN A 68 -15.09 -14.03 -12.97
CA ASN A 68 -15.83 -12.86 -13.40
C ASN A 68 -17.00 -13.21 -14.35
N ASN A 69 -16.88 -14.22 -15.22
CA ASN A 69 -17.93 -14.68 -16.12
C ASN A 69 -19.11 -15.34 -15.37
N ILE A 70 -18.90 -15.92 -14.19
CA ILE A 70 -19.98 -16.40 -13.31
C ILE A 70 -20.85 -15.25 -12.84
N GLY A 71 -20.28 -14.04 -12.68
CA GLY A 71 -20.98 -12.83 -12.27
C GLY A 71 -20.32 -12.08 -11.11
N PHE A 72 -19.24 -12.60 -10.52
CA PHE A 72 -18.47 -11.87 -9.52
C PHE A 72 -17.76 -10.66 -10.14
N LYS A 73 -17.72 -9.56 -9.42
CA LYS A 73 -17.13 -8.30 -9.91
C LYS A 73 -16.14 -7.75 -8.91
N PHE A 74 -15.05 -7.18 -9.39
CA PHE A 74 -14.15 -6.41 -8.53
C PHE A 74 -14.94 -5.32 -7.78
N GLY A 75 -14.69 -5.21 -6.49
CA GLY A 75 -15.46 -4.35 -5.58
C GLY A 75 -16.63 -5.03 -4.86
N ASP A 76 -16.95 -6.29 -5.18
CA ASP A 76 -17.95 -7.04 -4.40
C ASP A 76 -17.42 -7.42 -3.02
N SER A 77 -18.34 -7.47 -2.03
CA SER A 77 -18.13 -8.17 -0.77
C SER A 77 -18.52 -9.63 -0.93
N LEU A 78 -17.64 -10.53 -0.51
CA LEU A 78 -17.79 -11.97 -0.65
C LEU A 78 -17.98 -12.67 0.71
N LYS A 79 -18.64 -13.81 0.67
CA LYS A 79 -18.66 -14.81 1.74
C LYS A 79 -17.98 -16.07 1.25
N LEU A 80 -17.02 -16.59 2.02
CA LEU A 80 -16.28 -17.81 1.75
C LEU A 80 -16.63 -18.85 2.81
N SER A 81 -17.01 -20.07 2.38
CA SER A 81 -17.29 -21.21 3.26
C SER A 81 -16.43 -22.37 2.85
N PHE A 82 -15.55 -22.83 3.73
CA PHE A 82 -14.63 -23.93 3.49
C PHE A 82 -15.18 -25.25 4.07
N SER A 83 -14.91 -26.37 3.38
CA SER A 83 -15.42 -27.69 3.75
C SER A 83 -14.94 -28.19 5.12
N ASN A 84 -13.86 -27.62 5.67
CA ASN A 84 -13.37 -27.91 7.02
C ASN A 84 -14.09 -27.11 8.10
N GLY A 85 -15.12 -26.29 7.76
CA GLY A 85 -15.93 -25.51 8.69
C GLY A 85 -15.46 -24.08 8.92
N VAL A 86 -14.34 -23.66 8.34
CA VAL A 86 -13.86 -22.26 8.38
C VAL A 86 -14.76 -21.40 7.48
N ASN A 87 -15.14 -20.23 7.96
CA ASN A 87 -15.97 -19.29 7.22
C ASN A 87 -15.42 -17.86 7.37
N TYR A 88 -15.54 -17.11 6.29
CA TYR A 88 -15.24 -15.68 6.26
C TYR A 88 -16.43 -14.95 5.64
N GLU A 89 -16.77 -13.82 6.22
CA GLU A 89 -17.83 -12.94 5.72
C GLU A 89 -17.27 -11.55 5.47
N ASP A 90 -17.87 -10.83 4.52
CA ASP A 90 -17.49 -9.46 4.19
C ASP A 90 -16.06 -9.29 3.67
N ILE A 91 -15.62 -10.23 2.83
CA ILE A 91 -14.30 -10.21 2.21
C ILE A 91 -14.35 -9.49 0.86
N GLY A 92 -13.57 -8.43 0.71
CA GLY A 92 -13.51 -7.69 -0.55
C GLY A 92 -12.83 -8.45 -1.67
N TYR A 93 -13.40 -8.41 -2.89
CA TYR A 93 -12.80 -8.93 -4.11
C TYR A 93 -12.21 -7.79 -4.93
N TYR A 94 -10.90 -7.87 -5.19
CA TYR A 94 -10.16 -6.77 -5.81
C TYR A 94 -9.24 -7.23 -6.95
N SER A 95 -8.90 -6.30 -7.86
CA SER A 95 -7.88 -6.51 -8.88
C SER A 95 -6.44 -6.33 -8.35
N GLY A 96 -6.28 -5.94 -7.10
CA GLY A 96 -5.00 -5.75 -6.42
C GLY A 96 -5.13 -5.89 -4.90
N TYR A 97 -4.05 -5.67 -4.18
CA TYR A 97 -4.00 -5.80 -2.72
C TYR A 97 -4.51 -4.52 -2.03
N TYR A 98 -5.81 -4.22 -2.17
CA TYR A 98 -6.44 -2.95 -1.78
C TYR A 98 -7.08 -2.97 -0.39
N VAL A 99 -6.45 -3.68 0.54
CA VAL A 99 -6.83 -3.70 1.95
C VAL A 99 -5.61 -3.39 2.81
N PRO A 100 -5.79 -2.89 4.05
CA PRO A 100 -4.70 -2.68 5.00
C PRO A 100 -3.89 -3.96 5.27
N ALA A 101 -2.65 -3.80 5.73
CA ALA A 101 -1.83 -4.92 6.19
C ALA A 101 -2.56 -5.71 7.30
N GLY A 102 -2.50 -7.04 7.24
CA GLY A 102 -3.16 -7.93 8.18
C GLY A 102 -4.66 -8.13 7.92
N LYS A 103 -5.21 -7.65 6.80
CA LYS A 103 -6.61 -7.86 6.42
C LYS A 103 -6.75 -8.87 5.30
N GLU A 104 -7.84 -9.62 5.37
CA GLU A 104 -8.21 -10.63 4.39
C GLU A 104 -8.77 -9.98 3.11
N LEU A 105 -8.48 -10.62 1.97
CA LEU A 105 -9.06 -10.27 0.68
C LEU A 105 -9.11 -11.47 -0.26
N VAL A 106 -10.00 -11.40 -1.25
CA VAL A 106 -9.89 -12.18 -2.49
C VAL A 106 -9.31 -11.28 -3.56
N VAL A 107 -8.28 -11.75 -4.25
CA VAL A 107 -7.59 -10.96 -5.27
C VAL A 107 -7.50 -11.70 -6.60
N GLY A 108 -7.86 -11.01 -7.69
CA GLY A 108 -7.61 -11.41 -9.07
C GLY A 108 -6.48 -10.56 -9.65
N TYR A 109 -5.25 -10.76 -9.15
CA TYR A 109 -4.11 -9.93 -9.53
C TYR A 109 -3.70 -10.18 -10.98
N PRO A 110 -3.44 -9.13 -11.80
CA PRO A 110 -2.98 -9.30 -13.17
C PRO A 110 -1.68 -10.12 -13.25
N GLY A 111 -1.74 -11.23 -14.00
CA GLY A 111 -0.62 -12.16 -14.13
C GLY A 111 -0.74 -13.41 -13.25
N TYR A 112 -1.74 -13.49 -12.38
CA TYR A 112 -2.10 -14.75 -11.73
C TYR A 112 -2.99 -15.60 -12.65
N ASP A 113 -2.76 -16.92 -12.61
CA ASP A 113 -3.61 -17.87 -13.34
C ASP A 113 -4.97 -18.06 -12.65
N TYR A 114 -5.02 -17.86 -11.33
CA TYR A 114 -6.18 -18.12 -10.47
C TYR A 114 -6.49 -16.93 -9.57
N ILE A 115 -7.73 -16.85 -9.06
CA ILE A 115 -8.05 -15.96 -7.94
C ILE A 115 -7.42 -16.50 -6.66
N LYS A 116 -7.08 -15.63 -5.72
CA LYS A 116 -6.38 -15.98 -4.49
C LYS A 116 -7.09 -15.39 -3.28
N PHE A 117 -7.29 -16.21 -2.24
CA PHE A 117 -7.67 -15.76 -0.90
C PHE A 117 -6.41 -15.66 -0.03
N CYS A 118 -6.18 -14.52 0.58
CA CYS A 118 -4.99 -14.28 1.41
C CYS A 118 -5.20 -13.13 2.41
N ILE A 119 -4.20 -12.94 3.29
CA ILE A 119 -4.07 -11.76 4.16
C ILE A 119 -2.98 -10.86 3.58
N ASN A 120 -3.32 -9.59 3.34
CA ASN A 120 -2.35 -8.62 2.83
C ASN A 120 -1.23 -8.40 3.86
N TYR A 121 0.03 -8.64 3.48
CA TYR A 121 1.23 -8.60 4.36
C TYR A 121 1.05 -9.36 5.68
N GLY A 122 0.19 -10.37 5.71
CA GLY A 122 -0.15 -11.12 6.92
C GLY A 122 0.34 -12.55 6.89
N ALA A 123 -0.19 -13.34 7.83
CA ALA A 123 0.11 -14.75 7.95
C ALA A 123 -0.48 -15.56 6.77
N ASP A 124 0.06 -16.76 6.55
CA ASP A 124 -0.41 -17.67 5.52
C ASP A 124 -1.72 -18.33 5.92
N VAL A 125 -2.84 -17.84 5.40
CA VAL A 125 -4.19 -18.35 5.69
C VAL A 125 -4.33 -19.84 5.39
N TYR A 126 -3.56 -20.37 4.43
CA TYR A 126 -3.62 -21.80 4.09
C TYR A 126 -3.12 -22.66 5.26
N THR A 127 -1.99 -22.26 5.82
CA THR A 127 -1.37 -22.96 6.96
C THR A 127 -2.16 -22.73 8.26
N GLU A 128 -2.56 -21.49 8.54
CA GLU A 128 -3.26 -21.15 9.79
C GLU A 128 -4.63 -21.83 9.93
N ASN A 129 -5.34 -21.99 8.80
CA ASN A 129 -6.64 -22.65 8.80
C ASN A 129 -6.55 -24.17 8.59
N ASN A 130 -5.35 -24.74 8.57
CA ASN A 130 -5.13 -26.16 8.31
C ASN A 130 -5.78 -26.64 7.00
N PHE A 131 -5.74 -25.81 5.96
CA PHE A 131 -6.21 -26.20 4.64
C PHE A 131 -5.30 -27.26 4.04
N ASN A 132 -5.86 -28.12 3.20
CA ASN A 132 -5.15 -29.18 2.51
C ASN A 132 -5.77 -29.44 1.12
N SER A 133 -5.24 -30.41 0.36
CA SER A 133 -5.69 -30.72 -0.99
C SER A 133 -7.17 -31.15 -1.10
N ASP A 134 -7.77 -31.62 0.01
CA ASP A 134 -9.17 -32.05 0.03
C ASP A 134 -10.12 -30.92 0.44
N THR A 135 -9.56 -29.79 0.89
CA THR A 135 -10.35 -28.62 1.26
C THR A 135 -10.99 -28.00 0.02
N LYS A 136 -12.30 -27.77 0.10
CA LYS A 136 -13.10 -27.09 -0.92
C LYS A 136 -13.61 -25.76 -0.39
N VAL A 137 -13.84 -24.81 -1.29
CA VAL A 137 -14.45 -23.52 -0.97
C VAL A 137 -15.72 -23.30 -1.77
N THR A 138 -16.74 -22.79 -1.11
CA THR A 138 -17.92 -22.19 -1.73
C THR A 138 -17.88 -20.69 -1.51
N ILE A 139 -18.09 -19.90 -2.59
CA ILE A 139 -18.06 -18.44 -2.56
C ILE A 139 -19.40 -17.93 -3.04
N THR A 140 -19.96 -16.97 -2.32
CA THR A 140 -21.19 -16.22 -2.71
C THR A 140 -20.93 -14.73 -2.58
N VAL A 141 -21.72 -13.93 -3.32
CA VAL A 141 -21.73 -12.48 -3.12
C VAL A 141 -22.49 -12.19 -1.82
N ASN A 142 -21.84 -11.49 -0.89
CA ASN A 142 -22.45 -11.00 0.34
C ASN A 142 -23.18 -9.66 0.09
N GLU A 143 -22.47 -8.72 -0.59
CA GLU A 143 -23.05 -7.42 -1.00
C GLU A 143 -22.38 -6.97 -2.32
N GLU A 144 -23.21 -6.72 -3.35
CA GLU A 144 -22.71 -6.28 -4.65
C GLU A 144 -22.06 -4.90 -4.56
N GLN A 145 -20.88 -4.74 -5.12
CA GLN A 145 -20.14 -3.48 -5.31
C GLN A 145 -19.93 -2.66 -4.03
N LYS A 146 -19.94 -3.30 -2.85
CA LYS A 146 -19.72 -2.64 -1.55
C LYS A 146 -18.38 -1.88 -1.50
N TYR A 147 -17.36 -2.42 -2.14
CA TYR A 147 -16.00 -1.89 -2.15
C TYR A 147 -15.60 -1.27 -3.50
N LYS A 148 -16.59 -0.95 -4.34
CA LYS A 148 -16.34 -0.38 -5.66
C LYS A 148 -15.50 0.89 -5.63
N ASP A 149 -15.80 1.80 -4.71
CA ASP A 149 -15.06 3.07 -4.61
C ASP A 149 -13.58 2.84 -4.24
N VAL A 150 -13.30 1.81 -3.43
CA VAL A 150 -11.92 1.39 -3.10
C VAL A 150 -11.23 0.84 -4.34
N GLU A 151 -11.86 -0.10 -5.02
CA GLU A 151 -11.33 -0.70 -6.26
C GLU A 151 -11.03 0.38 -7.31
N GLU A 152 -11.98 1.26 -7.62
CA GLU A 152 -11.81 2.31 -8.63
C GLU A 152 -10.75 3.37 -8.24
N THR A 153 -10.55 3.58 -6.93
CA THR A 153 -9.54 4.53 -6.45
C THR A 153 -8.14 3.94 -6.46
N LEU A 154 -7.99 2.68 -6.09
CA LEU A 154 -6.68 2.04 -5.90
C LEU A 154 -6.22 1.27 -7.13
N ASN A 155 -7.12 0.97 -8.08
CA ASN A 155 -6.76 0.44 -9.39
C ASN A 155 -6.19 1.56 -10.27
N ILE A 156 -5.01 2.03 -9.91
CA ILE A 156 -4.29 3.11 -10.57
C ILE A 156 -3.08 2.56 -11.32
N THR A 157 -2.84 3.09 -12.49
CA THR A 157 -1.70 2.73 -13.35
C THR A 157 -0.86 3.95 -13.67
N TYR A 158 0.38 3.72 -14.04
CA TYR A 158 1.28 4.77 -14.49
C TYR A 158 2.01 4.37 -15.76
N SER A 159 2.55 5.35 -16.47
CA SER A 159 3.26 5.17 -17.72
C SER A 159 4.75 4.86 -17.49
N ASP A 160 5.30 3.97 -18.32
CA ASP A 160 6.75 3.73 -18.42
C ASP A 160 7.42 4.52 -19.54
N LYS A 161 6.71 5.52 -20.10
CA LYS A 161 7.22 6.42 -21.15
C LYS A 161 7.68 7.73 -20.53
N ARG A 162 8.95 8.09 -20.74
CA ARG A 162 9.51 9.35 -20.24
C ARG A 162 8.73 10.59 -20.71
N SER A 163 8.21 10.56 -21.94
CA SER A 163 7.44 11.68 -22.51
C SER A 163 6.17 12.05 -21.76
N ASP A 164 5.65 11.16 -20.91
CA ASP A 164 4.40 11.35 -20.16
C ASP A 164 4.62 12.06 -18.82
N TYR A 165 5.86 12.49 -18.57
CA TYR A 165 6.29 13.17 -17.35
C TYR A 165 6.95 14.51 -17.67
N ALA A 166 6.75 15.50 -16.81
CA ALA A 166 7.30 16.84 -17.02
C ALA A 166 8.83 16.85 -16.88
N THR A 167 9.37 16.17 -15.88
CA THR A 167 10.82 16.15 -15.59
C THR A 167 11.39 14.74 -15.51
N ASN A 168 12.71 14.62 -15.52
CA ASN A 168 13.43 13.36 -15.30
C ASN A 168 13.21 12.85 -13.86
N GLU A 169 13.17 13.77 -12.91
CA GLU A 169 12.96 13.48 -11.49
C GLU A 169 11.57 12.89 -11.25
N GLU A 170 10.51 13.46 -11.86
CA GLU A 170 9.17 12.86 -11.79
C GLU A 170 9.13 11.43 -12.37
N PHE A 171 9.72 11.25 -13.56
CA PHE A 171 9.75 9.94 -14.20
C PHE A 171 10.53 8.91 -13.39
N ALA A 172 11.67 9.32 -12.82
CA ALA A 172 12.53 8.49 -11.99
C ALA A 172 12.05 8.36 -10.53
N ASN A 173 10.99 9.09 -10.15
CA ASN A 173 10.60 9.28 -8.75
C ASN A 173 11.77 9.71 -7.85
N PHE A 174 12.74 10.41 -8.45
CA PHE A 174 13.99 10.83 -7.83
C PHE A 174 13.81 12.14 -7.06
N ARG A 175 14.29 12.20 -5.83
CA ARG A 175 14.26 13.41 -5.02
C ARG A 175 15.30 13.43 -3.92
N ASP A 176 15.73 14.64 -3.56
CA ASP A 176 16.43 14.97 -2.33
C ASP A 176 15.42 14.98 -1.18
N VAL A 177 15.67 14.18 -0.14
CA VAL A 177 14.79 14.05 1.03
C VAL A 177 15.12 15.16 2.03
N GLN A 178 14.22 16.14 2.12
CA GLN A 178 14.36 17.28 3.02
C GLN A 178 13.22 17.29 4.05
N VAL A 179 13.17 16.26 4.88
CA VAL A 179 12.09 15.94 5.83
C VAL A 179 12.64 15.97 7.24
N GLY A 180 11.89 16.56 8.18
CA GLY A 180 12.34 16.78 9.54
C GLY A 180 13.61 17.66 9.55
N ASN A 181 14.69 17.14 10.13
CA ASN A 181 15.98 17.84 10.20
C ASN A 181 17.00 17.39 9.15
N ILE A 182 16.62 16.52 8.20
CA ILE A 182 17.51 16.07 7.12
C ILE A 182 17.88 17.25 6.25
N LYS A 183 19.19 17.45 6.06
CA LYS A 183 19.72 18.56 5.27
C LYS A 183 19.72 18.24 3.78
N PRO A 184 19.56 19.28 2.93
CA PRO A 184 19.69 19.12 1.48
C PRO A 184 21.00 18.42 1.09
N GLY A 185 20.90 17.52 0.11
CA GLY A 185 22.05 16.81 -0.44
C GLY A 185 22.62 15.72 0.45
N ARG A 186 21.90 15.23 1.45
CA ARG A 186 22.34 14.13 2.33
C ARG A 186 21.74 12.79 2.00
N LEU A 187 20.45 12.80 1.69
CA LEU A 187 19.67 11.59 1.41
C LEU A 187 18.83 11.81 0.17
N TYR A 188 18.93 10.91 -0.78
CA TYR A 188 18.12 10.87 -1.98
C TYR A 188 17.36 9.55 -2.05
N ARG A 189 16.23 9.56 -2.75
CA ARG A 189 15.45 8.34 -3.01
C ARG A 189 14.86 8.34 -4.42
N GLY A 190 14.56 7.15 -4.95
CA GLY A 190 13.93 7.02 -6.27
C GLY A 190 13.89 5.60 -6.80
N ALA A 191 13.72 5.46 -8.12
CA ALA A 191 13.67 4.18 -8.83
C ALA A 191 15.09 3.58 -9.00
N SER A 192 15.15 2.33 -9.47
CA SER A 192 16.41 1.62 -9.69
C SER A 192 17.28 2.25 -10.78
N PRO A 193 18.57 2.48 -10.54
CA PRO A 193 19.53 2.91 -11.57
C PRO A 193 19.99 1.77 -12.48
N ILE A 194 19.65 0.51 -12.18
CA ILE A 194 20.16 -0.66 -12.91
C ILE A 194 19.06 -1.57 -13.46
N ASP A 195 17.95 -1.75 -12.75
CA ASP A 195 16.79 -2.51 -13.24
C ASP A 195 15.97 -1.67 -14.23
N ASN A 196 16.12 -1.96 -15.51
CA ASN A 196 15.48 -1.16 -16.56
C ASN A 196 14.11 -1.71 -17.03
N ARG A 197 13.45 -2.58 -16.28
CA ARG A 197 12.11 -3.11 -16.64
C ARG A 197 11.06 -1.99 -16.82
N ARG A 198 11.26 -0.85 -16.17
CA ARG A 198 10.40 0.34 -16.23
C ARG A 198 10.98 1.49 -17.05
N ASN A 199 12.02 1.23 -17.86
CA ASN A 199 12.71 2.22 -18.70
C ASN A 199 13.29 3.43 -17.95
N ARG A 200 13.57 3.32 -16.65
CA ARG A 200 14.03 4.42 -15.79
C ARG A 200 15.52 4.42 -15.52
N ALA A 201 16.17 3.26 -15.60
CA ALA A 201 17.54 3.07 -15.09
C ALA A 201 18.54 4.10 -15.64
N VAL A 202 18.55 4.35 -16.95
CA VAL A 202 19.47 5.30 -17.60
C VAL A 202 19.30 6.72 -17.07
N ILE A 203 18.06 7.13 -16.83
CA ILE A 203 17.75 8.47 -16.32
C ILE A 203 18.16 8.58 -14.85
N VAL A 204 17.84 7.55 -14.06
CA VAL A 204 18.26 7.49 -12.66
C VAL A 204 19.77 7.54 -12.55
N ASP A 205 20.51 6.74 -13.31
CA ASP A 205 21.97 6.73 -13.32
C ASP A 205 22.56 8.13 -13.61
N SER A 206 22.00 8.84 -14.58
CA SER A 206 22.41 10.22 -14.87
C SER A 206 22.08 11.20 -13.72
N LEU A 207 20.99 10.97 -12.99
CA LEU A 207 20.63 11.78 -11.82
C LEU A 207 21.55 11.47 -10.62
N LEU A 208 21.99 10.22 -10.44
CA LEU A 208 22.99 9.88 -9.43
C LEU A 208 24.31 10.64 -9.68
N GLU A 209 24.80 10.64 -10.91
CA GLU A 209 26.01 11.35 -11.31
C GLU A 209 25.87 12.86 -11.09
N ALA A 210 24.78 13.44 -11.55
CA ALA A 210 24.52 14.88 -11.44
C ALA A 210 24.41 15.37 -9.98
N ASN A 211 24.00 14.52 -9.06
CA ASN A 211 23.89 14.82 -7.63
C ASN A 211 25.06 14.26 -6.81
N HIS A 212 26.09 13.76 -7.46
CA HIS A 212 27.33 13.27 -6.83
C HIS A 212 27.05 12.23 -5.71
N ILE A 213 26.10 11.31 -5.95
CA ILE A 213 25.78 10.26 -4.98
C ILE A 213 27.06 9.48 -4.66
N ALA A 214 27.39 9.42 -3.37
CA ALA A 214 28.63 8.77 -2.93
C ALA A 214 28.39 7.31 -2.49
N TYR A 215 27.16 6.95 -2.11
CA TYR A 215 26.82 5.59 -1.67
C TYR A 215 25.41 5.20 -2.07
N ASP A 216 25.28 4.06 -2.75
CA ASP A 216 23.99 3.52 -3.21
C ASP A 216 23.50 2.41 -2.27
N ILE A 217 22.22 2.45 -1.93
CA ILE A 217 21.53 1.49 -1.07
C ILE A 217 20.43 0.82 -1.88
N ASP A 218 20.76 -0.28 -2.53
CA ASP A 218 19.83 -1.09 -3.30
C ASP A 218 19.09 -2.08 -2.41
N LEU A 219 17.81 -1.77 -2.15
CA LEU A 219 16.95 -2.61 -1.34
C LEU A 219 16.45 -3.85 -2.10
N ALA A 220 16.42 -3.81 -3.43
CA ALA A 220 15.72 -4.78 -4.27
C ALA A 220 16.58 -5.94 -4.74
N ASP A 221 17.80 -5.65 -5.15
CA ASP A 221 18.59 -6.57 -5.95
C ASP A 221 19.63 -7.32 -5.11
N LYS A 222 19.96 -8.52 -5.58
CA LYS A 222 21.09 -9.33 -5.11
C LYS A 222 22.23 -9.25 -6.11
N ARG A 223 23.42 -9.66 -5.71
CA ARG A 223 24.58 -9.69 -6.59
C ARG A 223 24.31 -10.40 -7.92
N GLU A 224 23.68 -11.57 -7.86
CA GLU A 224 23.37 -12.36 -9.05
C GLU A 224 22.45 -11.60 -10.01
N THR A 225 21.47 -10.85 -9.47
CA THR A 225 20.53 -10.04 -10.28
C THR A 225 21.25 -8.89 -10.96
N VAL A 226 22.12 -8.17 -10.23
CA VAL A 226 22.92 -7.06 -10.79
C VAL A 226 23.88 -7.57 -11.86
N ASP A 227 24.54 -8.71 -11.63
CA ASP A 227 25.43 -9.34 -12.61
C ASP A 227 24.67 -9.72 -13.90
N ASP A 228 23.42 -10.14 -13.79
CA ASP A 228 22.56 -10.42 -14.95
C ASP A 228 22.14 -9.13 -15.70
N PHE A 229 21.90 -8.03 -14.99
CA PHE A 229 21.68 -6.73 -15.62
C PHE A 229 22.94 -6.26 -16.36
N TYR A 230 24.12 -6.48 -15.81
CA TYR A 230 25.39 -6.16 -16.50
C TYR A 230 25.57 -6.96 -17.78
N LYS A 231 25.20 -8.26 -17.80
CA LYS A 231 25.20 -9.09 -19.02
C LYS A 231 24.21 -8.60 -20.07
N LYS A 232 23.08 -8.04 -19.67
CA LYS A 232 22.07 -7.46 -20.54
C LYS A 232 22.43 -6.06 -21.04
N ALA A 233 23.64 -5.59 -20.73
CA ALA A 233 24.21 -4.32 -21.17
C ALA A 233 23.36 -3.09 -20.80
N THR A 234 22.72 -3.08 -19.61
CA THR A 234 22.05 -1.88 -19.09
C THR A 234 23.07 -0.74 -19.02
N PRO A 235 22.81 0.40 -19.69
CA PRO A 235 23.74 1.52 -19.73
C PRO A 235 23.64 2.36 -18.46
N SER A 236 24.28 1.93 -17.39
CA SER A 236 24.34 2.60 -16.09
C SER A 236 25.81 2.73 -15.66
N PRO A 237 26.58 3.64 -16.29
CA PRO A 237 28.00 3.76 -16.05
C PRO A 237 28.34 4.25 -14.64
N TYR A 238 27.56 5.17 -14.07
CA TYR A 238 27.80 5.71 -12.74
C TYR A 238 27.53 4.68 -11.66
N PHE A 239 26.44 3.94 -11.75
CA PHE A 239 26.15 2.82 -10.84
C PHE A 239 27.26 1.75 -10.86
N LYS A 240 27.79 1.43 -12.07
CA LYS A 240 28.93 0.50 -12.20
C LYS A 240 30.21 1.05 -11.59
N GLU A 241 30.40 2.36 -11.58
CA GLU A 241 31.53 2.99 -10.91
C GLU A 241 31.40 2.89 -9.39
N LEU A 242 30.21 3.18 -8.83
CA LEU A 242 29.91 2.98 -7.42
C LEU A 242 30.16 1.52 -7.00
N ASP A 243 29.63 0.56 -7.76
CA ASP A 243 29.82 -0.88 -7.50
C ASP A 243 31.32 -1.27 -7.50
N LYS A 244 32.06 -0.81 -8.48
CA LYS A 244 33.52 -1.08 -8.60
C LYS A 244 34.34 -0.51 -7.42
N ASN A 245 33.84 0.56 -6.82
CA ASN A 245 34.50 1.26 -5.71
C ASN A 245 34.02 0.82 -4.32
N ASP A 246 33.22 -0.26 -4.21
CA ASP A 246 32.58 -0.73 -2.98
C ASP A 246 31.68 0.35 -2.31
N GLN A 247 31.06 1.20 -3.14
CA GLN A 247 30.13 2.26 -2.73
C GLN A 247 28.66 1.85 -2.94
N LEU A 248 28.37 0.59 -2.71
CA LEU A 248 27.06 -0.02 -2.96
C LEU A 248 26.77 -1.13 -1.95
N VAL A 249 25.57 -1.16 -1.40
CA VAL A 249 25.05 -2.32 -0.67
C VAL A 249 23.84 -2.91 -1.39
N LEU A 250 23.88 -4.23 -1.64
CA LEU A 250 22.79 -5.00 -2.27
C LEU A 250 22.07 -5.83 -1.22
N LEU A 251 20.80 -5.56 -0.97
CA LEU A 251 20.08 -6.17 0.14
C LEU A 251 19.13 -7.29 -0.30
N GLY A 252 18.63 -7.26 -1.53
CA GLY A 252 17.69 -8.26 -2.05
C GLY A 252 16.48 -8.46 -1.13
N MET A 253 15.89 -7.37 -0.63
CA MET A 253 14.77 -7.40 0.30
C MET A 253 13.48 -7.77 -0.41
N GLY A 254 12.73 -8.72 0.17
CA GLY A 254 11.33 -8.93 -0.19
C GLY A 254 10.40 -7.90 0.46
N ALA A 255 9.08 -8.13 0.32
CA ALA A 255 8.04 -7.32 0.97
C ALA A 255 7.50 -7.95 2.28
N ALA A 256 8.17 -8.98 2.80
CA ALA A 256 7.80 -9.62 4.08
C ALA A 256 8.37 -8.80 5.26
N TYR A 257 7.82 -7.63 5.48
CA TYR A 257 8.34 -6.62 6.43
C TYR A 257 8.44 -7.08 7.89
N THR A 258 7.69 -8.11 8.30
CA THR A 258 7.75 -8.68 9.66
C THR A 258 8.74 -9.83 9.81
N SER A 259 9.38 -10.27 8.72
CA SER A 259 10.29 -11.41 8.77
C SER A 259 11.60 -11.06 9.47
N ALA A 260 12.21 -12.07 10.11
CA ALA A 260 13.54 -11.93 10.69
C ALA A 260 14.60 -11.59 9.61
N GLU A 261 14.43 -12.09 8.38
CA GLU A 261 15.30 -11.78 7.25
C GLU A 261 15.21 -10.29 6.90
N PHE A 262 14.00 -9.72 6.84
CA PHE A 262 13.81 -8.29 6.59
C PHE A 262 14.49 -7.45 7.68
N SER A 263 14.28 -7.78 8.95
CA SER A 263 14.90 -7.09 10.09
C SER A 263 16.46 -7.14 10.01
N GLN A 264 17.01 -8.28 9.65
CA GLN A 264 18.46 -8.42 9.47
C GLN A 264 18.99 -7.54 8.33
N LYS A 265 18.30 -7.48 7.21
CA LYS A 265 18.66 -6.64 6.06
C LYS A 265 18.51 -5.15 6.38
N MET A 266 17.48 -4.76 7.14
CA MET A 266 17.38 -3.40 7.69
C MET A 266 18.60 -3.05 8.55
N LYS A 267 19.04 -3.95 9.43
CA LYS A 267 20.24 -3.71 10.21
C LYS A 267 21.47 -3.53 9.31
N THR A 268 21.66 -4.39 8.31
CA THR A 268 22.77 -4.28 7.34
C THR A 268 22.75 -2.92 6.62
N MET A 269 21.58 -2.42 6.25
CA MET A 269 21.41 -1.10 5.64
C MET A 269 21.87 0.02 6.59
N PHE A 270 21.47 -0.01 7.85
CA PHE A 270 21.91 0.98 8.83
C PHE A 270 23.40 0.88 9.13
N ASP A 271 23.96 -0.33 9.20
CA ASP A 271 25.41 -0.55 9.36
C ASP A 271 26.19 0.07 8.16
N ALA A 272 25.63 -0.01 6.94
CA ALA A 272 26.21 0.64 5.77
C ALA A 272 26.21 2.17 5.87
N ILE A 273 25.10 2.78 6.31
CA ILE A 273 25.05 4.23 6.55
C ILE A 273 26.07 4.66 7.62
N ILE A 274 26.25 3.85 8.68
CA ILE A 274 27.25 4.14 9.74
C ILE A 274 28.65 4.10 9.17
N ALA A 275 28.96 3.11 8.34
CA ALA A 275 30.32 2.85 7.83
C ALA A 275 30.76 3.81 6.71
N HIS A 276 29.83 4.35 5.93
CA HIS A 276 30.13 5.14 4.72
C HIS A 276 29.61 6.58 4.83
N ASP A 277 30.16 7.47 4.01
CA ASP A 277 29.70 8.85 3.92
C ASP A 277 28.78 9.03 2.70
N GLY A 278 27.78 9.93 2.85
CA GLY A 278 26.86 10.30 1.78
C GLY A 278 27.42 11.39 0.85
N PRO A 279 26.66 11.85 -0.13
CA PRO A 279 25.20 11.63 -0.27
C PRO A 279 24.79 10.17 -0.49
N PHE A 280 23.74 9.74 0.25
CA PHE A 280 23.17 8.41 0.11
C PHE A 280 22.00 8.40 -0.89
N TYR A 281 21.89 7.34 -1.68
CA TYR A 281 20.72 7.08 -2.50
C TYR A 281 20.04 5.78 -2.07
N VAL A 282 18.76 5.83 -1.71
CA VAL A 282 17.98 4.65 -1.32
C VAL A 282 16.95 4.33 -2.40
N HIS A 283 16.99 3.12 -2.91
CA HIS A 283 16.06 2.72 -3.94
C HIS A 283 15.59 1.26 -3.84
N CYS A 284 14.50 0.97 -4.53
CA CYS A 284 14.07 -0.36 -4.94
C CYS A 284 13.74 -0.31 -6.45
N LEU A 285 12.86 -1.14 -6.98
CA LEU A 285 12.49 -1.04 -8.40
C LEU A 285 11.87 0.33 -8.76
N GLU A 286 10.90 0.78 -8.00
CA GLU A 286 10.09 2.00 -8.27
C GLU A 286 10.37 3.16 -7.30
N GLY A 287 11.13 2.91 -6.25
CA GLY A 287 11.35 3.91 -5.19
C GLY A 287 10.10 4.18 -4.35
N LYS A 288 9.10 3.28 -4.35
CA LYS A 288 7.81 3.44 -3.69
C LYS A 288 7.75 2.73 -2.33
N ASP A 289 7.55 1.41 -2.32
CA ASP A 289 7.16 0.68 -1.11
C ASP A 289 8.32 0.40 -0.15
N ARG A 290 9.31 -0.43 -0.53
CA ARG A 290 10.51 -0.71 0.30
C ARG A 290 11.30 0.55 0.61
N THR A 291 11.49 1.39 -0.41
CA THR A 291 12.14 2.70 -0.28
C THR A 291 11.34 3.62 0.65
N GLY A 292 10.02 3.64 0.52
CA GLY A 292 9.15 4.40 1.41
C GLY A 292 9.24 3.95 2.86
N TYR A 293 9.27 2.63 3.10
CA TYR A 293 9.47 2.08 4.43
C TYR A 293 10.78 2.56 5.07
N VAL A 294 11.88 2.42 4.36
CA VAL A 294 13.22 2.79 4.85
C VAL A 294 13.32 4.30 5.10
N CYS A 295 12.89 5.12 4.13
CA CYS A 295 12.95 6.58 4.26
C CYS A 295 12.08 7.07 5.41
N MET A 296 10.88 6.49 5.60
CA MET A 296 10.00 6.84 6.72
C MET A 296 10.67 6.62 8.09
N VAL A 297 11.47 5.55 8.25
CA VAL A 297 12.25 5.33 9.49
C VAL A 297 13.35 6.38 9.65
N LEU A 298 14.11 6.69 8.58
CA LEU A 298 15.17 7.70 8.60
C LEU A 298 14.61 9.11 8.88
N GLU A 299 13.50 9.45 8.24
CA GLU A 299 12.80 10.73 8.41
C GLU A 299 12.28 10.90 9.85
N ALA A 300 11.60 9.87 10.38
CA ALA A 300 11.10 9.88 11.75
C ALA A 300 12.23 9.99 12.79
N MET A 301 13.36 9.29 12.57
CA MET A 301 14.54 9.39 13.41
C MET A 301 15.13 10.81 13.39
N CYS A 302 15.06 11.50 12.26
CA CYS A 302 15.50 12.88 12.09
C CYS A 302 14.44 13.93 12.48
N GLY A 303 13.35 13.54 13.14
CA GLY A 303 12.38 14.44 13.73
C GLY A 303 11.21 14.85 12.85
N ALA A 304 10.90 14.06 11.82
CA ALA A 304 9.75 14.28 10.96
C ALA A 304 8.43 14.25 11.74
N THR A 305 7.50 15.13 11.35
CA THR A 305 6.10 15.13 11.79
C THR A 305 5.28 14.14 10.96
N TYR A 306 4.03 13.89 11.40
CA TYR A 306 3.10 13.06 10.65
C TYR A 306 2.87 13.59 9.23
N GLU A 307 2.61 14.89 9.12
CA GLU A 307 2.34 15.54 7.85
C GLU A 307 3.54 15.43 6.89
N GLU A 308 4.75 15.59 7.40
CA GLU A 308 5.98 15.46 6.60
C GLU A 308 6.17 14.01 6.10
N LEU A 309 5.93 13.00 6.94
CA LEU A 309 6.00 11.58 6.54
C LEU A 309 4.95 11.25 5.45
N VAL A 310 3.70 11.73 5.63
CA VAL A 310 2.63 11.56 4.64
C VAL A 310 3.01 12.24 3.34
N ASP A 311 3.51 13.46 3.41
CA ASP A 311 3.83 14.30 2.27
C ASP A 311 4.96 13.69 1.42
N ASP A 312 6.05 13.25 2.04
CA ASP A 312 7.14 12.63 1.28
C ASP A 312 6.69 11.31 0.64
N TYR A 313 6.00 10.45 1.37
CA TYR A 313 5.51 9.19 0.79
C TYR A 313 4.56 9.45 -0.38
N PHE A 314 3.68 10.46 -0.25
CA PHE A 314 2.69 10.82 -1.26
C PHE A 314 3.30 11.40 -2.54
N VAL A 315 4.51 11.95 -2.51
CA VAL A 315 5.21 12.43 -3.73
C VAL A 315 5.25 11.35 -4.81
N THR A 316 5.40 10.08 -4.45
CA THR A 316 5.37 8.98 -5.43
C THR A 316 4.02 8.88 -6.16
N TYR A 317 2.92 9.11 -5.45
CA TYR A 317 1.59 9.11 -6.06
C TYR A 317 1.36 10.32 -6.95
N MET A 318 1.91 11.47 -6.58
CA MET A 318 1.92 12.65 -7.44
C MET A 318 2.74 12.41 -8.71
N ASN A 319 3.94 11.86 -8.58
CA ASN A 319 4.84 11.63 -9.70
C ASN A 319 4.28 10.59 -10.68
N TYR A 320 3.94 9.41 -10.21
CA TYR A 320 3.55 8.29 -11.07
C TYR A 320 2.09 8.37 -11.51
N TYR A 321 1.17 8.64 -10.59
CA TYR A 321 -0.26 8.50 -10.82
C TYR A 321 -0.99 9.83 -11.03
N LYS A 322 -0.25 10.96 -10.94
CA LYS A 322 -0.79 12.31 -11.11
C LYS A 322 -1.96 12.63 -10.16
N ILE A 323 -1.93 12.09 -8.96
CA ILE A 323 -2.96 12.33 -7.94
C ILE A 323 -2.61 13.60 -7.17
N GLU A 324 -3.57 14.52 -7.07
CA GLU A 324 -3.42 15.79 -6.37
C GLU A 324 -3.89 15.69 -4.92
N LYS A 325 -3.21 16.42 -4.01
CA LYS A 325 -3.63 16.56 -2.62
C LYS A 325 -5.03 17.17 -2.51
N GLY A 326 -5.79 16.70 -1.51
CA GLY A 326 -7.14 17.22 -1.25
C GLY A 326 -8.23 16.62 -2.13
N THR A 327 -7.91 15.70 -3.04
CA THR A 327 -8.89 14.95 -3.82
C THR A 327 -9.42 13.73 -3.03
N THR A 328 -10.54 13.15 -3.46
CA THR A 328 -11.06 11.90 -2.87
C THR A 328 -10.03 10.78 -2.95
N LYS A 329 -9.34 10.65 -4.10
CA LYS A 329 -8.26 9.66 -4.28
C LYS A 329 -7.12 9.86 -3.29
N TYR A 330 -6.71 11.12 -3.06
CA TYR A 330 -5.71 11.44 -2.04
C TYR A 330 -6.13 10.92 -0.66
N ASN A 331 -7.36 11.20 -0.23
CA ASN A 331 -7.83 10.80 1.08
C ASN A 331 -7.86 9.28 1.24
N VAL A 332 -8.36 8.55 0.24
CA VAL A 332 -8.39 7.07 0.26
C VAL A 332 -6.98 6.48 0.30
N ILE A 333 -6.05 6.98 -0.52
CA ILE A 333 -4.66 6.51 -0.53
C ILE A 333 -3.97 6.81 0.80
N LYS A 334 -4.17 8.02 1.32
CA LYS A 334 -3.61 8.42 2.61
C LYS A 334 -4.09 7.48 3.72
N GLU A 335 -5.39 7.24 3.83
CA GLU A 335 -5.96 6.40 4.87
C GLU A 335 -5.61 4.92 4.71
N MET A 336 -5.71 4.39 3.50
CA MET A 336 -5.60 2.94 3.26
C MET A 336 -4.18 2.45 2.96
N HIS A 337 -3.27 3.33 2.56
CA HIS A 337 -1.89 2.95 2.29
C HIS A 337 -0.88 3.65 3.19
N ILE A 338 -0.94 4.98 3.29
CA ILE A 338 0.12 5.73 3.98
C ILE A 338 -0.05 5.61 5.49
N ASP A 339 -1.24 5.86 6.01
CA ASP A 339 -1.53 5.76 7.45
C ASP A 339 -1.32 4.32 7.95
N GLU A 340 -1.72 3.33 7.15
CA GLU A 340 -1.50 1.92 7.47
C GLU A 340 -0.02 1.53 7.38
N MET A 341 0.75 2.06 6.42
CA MET A 341 2.19 1.87 6.38
C MET A 341 2.86 2.49 7.61
N ILE A 342 2.46 3.69 8.01
CA ILE A 342 2.96 4.35 9.24
C ILE A 342 2.69 3.48 10.48
N ARG A 343 1.45 2.97 10.63
CA ARG A 343 1.10 2.08 11.73
C ARG A 343 1.97 0.83 11.74
N TYR A 344 2.15 0.27 10.58
CA TYR A 344 2.92 -0.96 10.39
C TYR A 344 4.41 -0.77 10.70
N VAL A 345 5.03 0.28 10.17
CA VAL A 345 6.46 0.60 10.39
C VAL A 345 6.76 0.82 11.88
N PHE A 346 5.88 1.51 12.59
CA PHE A 346 6.13 1.92 13.98
C PHE A 346 5.36 1.10 15.01
N ASP A 347 4.72 0.00 14.61
CA ASP A 347 3.90 -0.86 15.48
C ASP A 347 2.85 -0.08 16.27
N PHE A 348 2.18 0.88 15.61
CA PHE A 348 1.13 1.65 16.25
C PHE A 348 -0.21 0.91 16.20
N PRO A 349 -0.92 0.80 17.34
CA PRO A 349 -2.23 0.18 17.34
C PRO A 349 -3.25 0.98 16.51
N ALA A 350 -4.28 0.30 15.98
CA ALA A 350 -5.29 0.91 15.11
C ALA A 350 -5.95 2.16 15.70
N GLN A 351 -6.14 2.22 17.02
CA GLN A 351 -6.72 3.36 17.73
C GLN A 351 -5.75 4.51 18.01
N GLN A 352 -4.44 4.36 17.68
CA GLN A 352 -3.46 5.41 17.89
C GLN A 352 -3.80 6.62 17.03
N ASN A 353 -3.87 7.79 17.65
CA ASN A 353 -3.95 9.05 16.91
C ASN A 353 -2.58 9.37 16.28
N LEU A 354 -2.48 9.22 14.96
CA LEU A 354 -1.23 9.44 14.23
C LEU A 354 -0.72 10.87 14.29
N LEU A 355 -1.61 11.87 14.37
CA LEU A 355 -1.23 13.28 14.51
C LEU A 355 -0.50 13.60 15.82
N LEU A 356 -0.70 12.78 16.86
CA LEU A 356 -0.13 12.98 18.18
C LEU A 356 0.97 11.97 18.52
N ALA A 357 1.35 11.11 17.58
CA ALA A 357 2.36 10.09 17.80
C ALA A 357 3.77 10.71 17.90
N ASN A 358 4.62 10.10 18.70
CA ASN A 358 6.03 10.48 18.81
C ASN A 358 6.87 9.62 17.87
N TYR A 359 7.04 10.10 16.64
CA TYR A 359 7.72 9.37 15.57
C TYR A 359 9.19 9.12 15.85
N SER A 360 9.91 10.10 16.40
CA SER A 360 11.32 9.92 16.76
C SER A 360 11.50 8.81 17.80
N ASN A 361 10.65 8.79 18.82
CA ASN A 361 10.73 7.73 19.82
C ASN A 361 10.36 6.35 19.25
N ALA A 362 9.36 6.29 18.37
CA ALA A 362 8.99 5.05 17.69
C ALA A 362 10.12 4.53 16.79
N ALA A 363 10.76 5.40 16.01
CA ALA A 363 11.93 5.06 15.21
C ALA A 363 13.10 4.57 16.08
N TYR A 364 13.39 5.22 17.21
CA TYR A 364 14.42 4.76 18.13
C TYR A 364 14.12 3.38 18.73
N ASN A 365 12.85 3.11 19.08
CA ASN A 365 12.46 1.79 19.58
C ASN A 365 12.62 0.72 18.49
N TYR A 366 12.21 1.03 17.25
CA TYR A 366 12.43 0.15 16.10
C TYR A 366 13.90 -0.18 15.90
N LEU A 367 14.77 0.84 15.89
CA LEU A 367 16.21 0.65 15.70
C LEU A 367 16.88 -0.13 16.85
N ARG A 368 16.46 0.10 18.08
CA ARG A 368 16.89 -0.72 19.23
C ARG A 368 16.50 -2.18 19.10
N ALA A 369 15.28 -2.45 18.59
CA ALA A 369 14.85 -3.82 18.32
C ALA A 369 15.69 -4.50 17.24
N LEU A 370 16.26 -3.74 16.30
CA LEU A 370 17.26 -4.23 15.34
C LEU A 370 18.66 -4.42 15.95
N GLY A 371 18.89 -3.97 17.18
CA GLY A 371 20.16 -4.08 17.87
C GLY A 371 21.12 -2.90 17.68
N LEU A 372 20.65 -1.74 17.18
CA LEU A 372 21.46 -0.53 17.11
C LEU A 372 21.55 0.14 18.48
N THR A 373 22.73 0.69 18.78
CA THR A 373 22.99 1.45 20.00
C THR A 373 22.57 2.93 19.85
N ASN A 374 22.50 3.67 20.94
CA ASN A 374 22.26 5.12 20.87
C ASN A 374 23.42 5.86 20.16
N GLU A 375 24.65 5.35 20.22
CA GLU A 375 25.81 5.87 19.52
C GLU A 375 25.65 5.68 17.99
N ASP A 376 25.27 4.49 17.55
CA ASP A 376 24.98 4.18 16.14
C ASP A 376 23.92 5.13 15.57
N MET A 377 22.81 5.30 16.29
CA MET A 377 21.73 6.21 15.90
C MET A 377 22.22 7.67 15.84
N GLY A 378 23.05 8.08 16.79
CA GLY A 378 23.69 9.41 16.79
C GLY A 378 24.57 9.64 15.56
N VAL A 379 25.34 8.64 15.12
CA VAL A 379 26.15 8.71 13.89
C VAL A 379 25.26 8.91 12.67
N ILE A 380 24.19 8.11 12.53
CA ILE A 380 23.26 8.21 11.38
C ILE A 380 22.63 9.61 11.33
N ILE A 381 22.08 10.08 12.47
CA ILE A 381 21.48 11.41 12.55
C ILE A 381 22.49 12.48 12.14
N ASN A 382 23.70 12.45 12.68
CA ASN A 382 24.72 13.44 12.35
C ASN A 382 25.03 13.46 10.85
N LYS A 383 25.15 12.29 10.19
CA LYS A 383 25.42 12.21 8.74
C LYS A 383 24.28 12.80 7.89
N LEU A 384 23.05 12.74 8.36
CA LEU A 384 21.89 13.23 7.63
C LEU A 384 21.55 14.70 7.97
N THR A 385 21.95 15.19 9.15
CA THR A 385 21.52 16.52 9.66
C THR A 385 22.64 17.56 9.80
N ALA A 386 23.90 17.15 9.60
CA ALA A 386 25.05 18.06 9.73
C ALA A 386 25.40 18.79 8.41
#